data_33f12080dc51a1cc620e28ceaa9b3cef
#
_entry.id   33f12080dc51a1cc620e28ceaa9b3cef
#
_cell.length_a   1.000
_cell.length_b   1.000
_cell.length_c   1.000
_cell.angle_alpha   90.00
_cell.angle_beta   90.00
_cell.angle_gamma   90.00
#
_symmetry.space_group_name_H-M   'P 1'
#
loop_
_entity.id
_entity.type
_entity.pdbx_description
1 polymer ?
#
loop_
_entity_poly.entity_id
_entity_poly.type
_entity_poly.pdbx_seq_one_letter_code
_entity_poly.pdbx_strand_id
1 'polypeptide(L)'
;MNKIVGNQRGAFVVIFAIALLVLLGFVALGIDAGRWYLVRAELAKGVDSAALAGAKNISNPFASPTTLAEEFGRENFQAGYLGTPQSGAGSVRFTGTMVESDKIHVTGNVDATATLARVFGFDRIPVAASGIAQKKEVEIMMILDRSGSMAGSKMTALKNAARGFLDFFADTQNKDKVGLISFSTTAGVNGAPDRALGINFVAPMKAAINNMNADGATNAENAIDMADGTGGFTDQTGVPGDRRIQQFVVFFSDGMPTALTDRFKYNNTNYDGVVYGVGSSGRSNCRTSDYPYMSVANVLVRPSGDGNHPGVNPATTGDGKATSGSSTNRTACTSGGSRYLNTKWYLFETSLVPRAGGRTWPAEQCSIPMDDLVPYFCGKARQMALDNAQVLKNKGIKVYVIGLGSSNEIDPTYLRSLSSGADFTFIAPASSDLEAIFNKIAKDIKLRLVY
;
A
#
# COMPACT_ATOMS: atom_id res chain seq x y z
N MET A 1 29.00 77.75 56.68
CA MET A 1 28.25 76.64 56.01
C MET A 1 29.26 75.59 55.55
N ASN A 2 29.52 74.60 56.37
CA ASN A 2 30.38 73.46 55.95
C ASN A 2 29.56 72.44 55.19
N LYS A 3 29.83 72.32 53.90
CA LYS A 3 29.32 71.22 53.11
C LYS A 3 30.03 69.92 53.55
N ILE A 4 29.25 69.05 54.22
CA ILE A 4 29.66 67.65 54.43
C ILE A 4 29.61 67.00 53.08
N VAL A 5 30.73 66.89 52.38
CA VAL A 5 30.86 66.04 51.19
C VAL A 5 30.91 64.62 51.71
N GLY A 6 29.76 64.01 51.83
CA GLY A 6 29.66 62.59 52.21
C GLY A 6 30.47 61.71 51.24
N ASN A 7 31.22 60.82 51.78
CA ASN A 7 32.10 59.89 51.03
C ASN A 7 31.22 58.88 50.22
N GLN A 8 30.82 59.26 49.01
CA GLN A 8 29.94 58.46 48.13
C GLN A 8 30.62 57.18 47.61
N ARG A 9 31.98 57.07 47.80
CA ARG A 9 32.73 55.87 47.33
C ARG A 9 32.33 54.58 48.05
N GLY A 10 32.01 54.64 49.34
CA GLY A 10 31.57 53.47 50.12
C GLY A 10 30.15 52.97 49.68
N ALA A 11 29.21 53.91 49.41
CA ALA A 11 27.87 53.56 48.96
C ALA A 11 27.91 52.93 47.58
N PHE A 12 28.77 53.37 46.68
CA PHE A 12 28.93 52.77 45.34
C PHE A 12 29.40 51.31 45.41
N VAL A 13 30.37 50.98 46.25
CA VAL A 13 30.88 49.60 46.41
C VAL A 13 29.80 48.68 46.93
N VAL A 14 28.95 49.10 47.84
CA VAL A 14 27.86 48.32 48.39
C VAL A 14 26.76 48.08 47.31
N ILE A 15 26.40 49.13 46.58
CA ILE A 15 25.40 49.02 45.49
C ILE A 15 25.96 48.13 44.38
N PHE A 16 27.23 48.30 44.01
CA PHE A 16 27.87 47.42 42.99
C PHE A 16 27.93 45.96 43.44
N ALA A 17 28.28 45.68 44.70
CA ALA A 17 28.30 44.32 45.23
C ALA A 17 26.90 43.66 45.19
N ILE A 18 25.85 44.39 45.56
CA ILE A 18 24.46 43.91 45.50
C ILE A 18 24.05 43.67 44.03
N ALA A 19 24.34 44.62 43.14
CA ALA A 19 24.03 44.49 41.72
C ALA A 19 24.74 43.30 41.08
N LEU A 20 26.02 43.07 41.41
CA LEU A 20 26.83 41.93 40.97
C LEU A 20 26.21 40.61 41.47
N LEU A 21 25.78 40.56 42.71
CA LEU A 21 25.17 39.36 43.32
C LEU A 21 23.83 39.02 42.62
N VAL A 22 23.03 40.03 42.33
CA VAL A 22 21.77 39.85 41.55
C VAL A 22 22.06 39.37 40.12
N LEU A 23 23.04 39.97 39.46
CA LEU A 23 23.43 39.58 38.10
C LEU A 23 23.95 38.15 38.06
N LEU A 24 24.79 37.73 39.01
CA LEU A 24 25.26 36.34 39.16
C LEU A 24 24.11 35.39 39.44
N GLY A 25 23.10 35.81 40.20
CA GLY A 25 21.87 35.06 40.43
C GLY A 25 21.10 34.77 39.17
N PHE A 26 20.94 35.78 38.29
CA PHE A 26 20.29 35.59 36.99
C PHE A 26 21.08 34.69 36.04
N VAL A 27 22.41 34.84 35.99
CA VAL A 27 23.29 33.96 35.20
C VAL A 27 23.17 32.50 35.69
N ALA A 28 23.21 32.32 37.01
CA ALA A 28 23.05 31.00 37.65
C ALA A 28 21.74 30.34 37.30
N LEU A 29 20.64 31.07 37.37
CA LEU A 29 19.29 30.58 37.00
C LEU A 29 19.21 30.24 35.50
N GLY A 30 19.86 31.06 34.64
CA GLY A 30 19.90 30.80 33.19
C GLY A 30 20.63 29.50 32.85
N ILE A 31 21.74 29.20 33.56
CA ILE A 31 22.48 27.95 33.36
C ILE A 31 21.66 26.74 33.80
N ASP A 32 21.05 26.79 34.98
CA ASP A 32 20.21 25.68 35.46
C ASP A 32 18.97 25.50 34.59
N ALA A 33 18.30 26.55 34.13
CA ALA A 33 17.16 26.48 33.20
C ALA A 33 17.57 25.83 31.86
N GLY A 34 18.75 26.15 31.32
CA GLY A 34 19.29 25.52 30.13
C GLY A 34 19.50 24.00 30.31
N ARG A 35 20.04 23.60 31.48
CA ARG A 35 20.21 22.17 31.81
C ARG A 35 18.85 21.43 31.93
N TRP A 36 17.88 22.03 32.61
CA TRP A 36 16.53 21.43 32.72
C TRP A 36 15.85 21.29 31.37
N TYR A 37 16.02 22.26 30.46
CA TYR A 37 15.57 22.18 29.10
C TYR A 37 16.18 20.97 28.35
N LEU A 38 17.50 20.77 28.49
CA LEU A 38 18.17 19.61 27.87
C LEU A 38 17.71 18.28 28.46
N VAL A 39 17.52 18.20 29.79
CA VAL A 39 16.95 17.01 30.43
C VAL A 39 15.53 16.73 29.91
N ARG A 40 14.70 17.77 29.77
CA ARG A 40 13.36 17.63 29.21
C ARG A 40 13.37 17.15 27.75
N ALA A 41 14.29 17.68 26.94
CA ALA A 41 14.44 17.27 25.56
C ALA A 41 14.84 15.79 25.42
N GLU A 42 15.75 15.32 26.27
CA GLU A 42 16.16 13.92 26.31
C GLU A 42 15.04 13.02 26.82
N LEU A 43 14.29 13.47 27.86
CA LEU A 43 13.13 12.76 28.38
C LEU A 43 12.03 12.64 27.32
N ALA A 44 11.80 13.70 26.53
CA ALA A 44 10.83 13.69 25.43
C ALA A 44 11.17 12.63 24.36
N LYS A 45 12.46 12.51 23.98
CA LYS A 45 12.90 11.44 23.07
C LYS A 45 12.63 10.05 23.64
N GLY A 46 12.89 9.85 24.94
CA GLY A 46 12.57 8.60 25.62
C GLY A 46 11.07 8.31 25.62
N VAL A 47 10.24 9.34 25.85
CA VAL A 47 8.77 9.23 25.80
C VAL A 47 8.29 8.89 24.39
N ASP A 48 8.79 9.55 23.35
CA ASP A 48 8.42 9.27 21.96
C ASP A 48 8.80 7.85 21.57
N SER A 49 10.01 7.41 21.91
CA SER A 49 10.45 6.02 21.68
C SER A 49 9.57 5.02 22.40
N ALA A 50 9.20 5.30 23.65
CA ALA A 50 8.31 4.48 24.46
C ALA A 50 6.91 4.39 23.86
N ALA A 51 6.33 5.52 23.47
CA ALA A 51 5.01 5.58 22.88
C ALA A 51 4.96 4.78 21.56
N LEU A 52 5.96 4.95 20.70
CA LEU A 52 6.08 4.21 19.44
C LEU A 52 6.22 2.69 19.66
N ALA A 53 7.06 2.28 20.62
CA ALA A 53 7.23 0.86 20.96
C ALA A 53 5.93 0.24 21.49
N GLY A 54 5.24 0.95 22.38
CA GLY A 54 3.94 0.53 22.90
C GLY A 54 2.88 0.44 21.81
N ALA A 55 2.74 1.48 20.98
CA ALA A 55 1.77 1.51 19.90
C ALA A 55 1.98 0.36 18.88
N LYS A 56 3.22 0.06 18.54
CA LYS A 56 3.56 -1.07 17.65
C LYS A 56 3.04 -2.41 18.17
N ASN A 57 2.95 -2.59 19.49
CA ASN A 57 2.59 -3.83 20.12
C ASN A 57 1.13 -3.89 20.61
N ILE A 58 0.30 -2.89 20.33
CA ILE A 58 -1.11 -2.84 20.77
C ILE A 58 -1.91 -4.07 20.34
N SER A 59 -1.63 -4.62 19.16
CA SER A 59 -2.35 -5.80 18.64
C SER A 59 -1.60 -7.11 18.85
N ASN A 60 -0.45 -7.09 19.52
CA ASN A 60 0.33 -8.29 19.80
C ASN A 60 -0.27 -9.02 21.02
N PRO A 61 -0.85 -10.24 20.85
CA PRO A 61 -1.47 -10.96 21.95
C PRO A 61 -0.44 -11.51 22.97
N PHE A 62 0.84 -11.50 22.64
CA PHE A 62 1.92 -12.06 23.47
C PHE A 62 2.73 -11.01 24.23
N ALA A 63 2.43 -9.73 24.04
CA ALA A 63 3.17 -8.65 24.68
C ALA A 63 2.24 -7.59 25.26
N SER A 64 2.59 -7.06 26.44
CA SER A 64 1.89 -5.91 27.02
C SER A 64 2.42 -4.63 26.41
N PRO A 65 1.60 -3.84 25.70
CA PRO A 65 2.01 -2.56 25.10
C PRO A 65 2.58 -1.58 26.13
N THR A 66 1.97 -1.54 27.33
CA THR A 66 2.38 -0.62 28.41
C THR A 66 3.72 -1.02 29.00
N THR A 67 3.93 -2.31 29.26
CA THR A 67 5.21 -2.81 29.78
C THR A 67 6.35 -2.56 28.79
N LEU A 68 6.14 -2.86 27.51
CA LEU A 68 7.14 -2.60 26.48
C LEU A 68 7.44 -1.11 26.34
N ALA A 69 6.42 -0.24 26.40
CA ALA A 69 6.62 1.19 26.38
C ALA A 69 7.54 1.64 27.55
N GLU A 70 7.27 1.18 28.75
CA GLU A 70 8.07 1.52 29.93
C GLU A 70 9.51 1.02 29.84
N GLU A 71 9.74 -0.18 29.30
CA GLU A 71 11.07 -0.74 29.07
C GLU A 71 11.84 0.06 28.03
N PHE A 72 11.25 0.31 26.87
CA PHE A 72 11.86 1.10 25.79
C PHE A 72 12.15 2.54 26.23
N GLY A 73 11.27 3.14 27.02
CA GLY A 73 11.52 4.46 27.60
C GLY A 73 12.77 4.48 28.47
N ARG A 74 12.92 3.50 29.36
CA ARG A 74 14.09 3.36 30.22
C ARG A 74 15.38 3.08 29.45
N GLU A 75 15.32 2.28 28.41
CA GLU A 75 16.48 1.97 27.55
C GLU A 75 16.93 3.18 26.72
N ASN A 76 16.00 4.05 26.32
CA ASN A 76 16.28 5.23 25.49
C ASN A 76 16.55 6.53 26.28
N PHE A 77 16.52 6.50 27.62
CA PHE A 77 16.92 7.61 28.45
C PHE A 77 18.24 7.27 29.18
N GLN A 78 19.27 8.04 28.94
CA GLN A 78 20.58 7.81 29.58
C GLN A 78 20.50 8.06 31.09
N ALA A 79 20.66 7.01 31.89
CA ALA A 79 20.70 7.13 33.34
C ALA A 79 21.80 8.09 33.80
N GLY A 80 21.48 9.02 34.71
CA GLY A 80 22.43 10.03 35.17
C GLY A 80 22.64 11.19 34.21
N TYR A 81 21.86 11.33 33.16
CA TYR A 81 21.98 12.41 32.17
C TYR A 81 21.93 13.78 32.86
N LEU A 82 22.97 14.58 32.63
CA LEU A 82 23.16 15.90 33.26
C LEU A 82 22.96 15.91 34.80
N GLY A 83 23.34 14.81 35.47
CA GLY A 83 23.26 14.70 36.94
C GLY A 83 21.87 14.30 37.47
N THR A 84 20.97 13.81 36.63
CA THR A 84 19.76 13.19 37.10
C THR A 84 20.05 11.93 37.92
N PRO A 85 19.23 11.54 38.92
CA PRO A 85 19.44 10.32 39.71
C PRO A 85 19.47 9.07 38.82
N GLN A 86 20.50 8.23 39.02
CA GLN A 86 20.63 6.97 38.27
C GLN A 86 19.66 5.89 38.78
N SER A 87 19.32 5.93 40.06
CA SER A 87 18.40 4.98 40.69
C SER A 87 17.75 5.62 41.92
N GLY A 88 16.69 4.98 42.41
CA GLY A 88 15.97 5.40 43.62
C GLY A 88 15.05 6.61 43.39
N ALA A 89 14.85 7.40 44.44
CA ALA A 89 13.93 8.53 44.40
C ALA A 89 14.39 9.62 43.40
N GLY A 90 13.48 10.01 42.50
CA GLY A 90 13.73 11.01 41.46
C GLY A 90 14.45 10.47 40.23
N SER A 91 14.80 9.17 40.14
CA SER A 91 15.28 8.55 38.91
C SER A 91 14.21 8.55 37.84
N VAL A 92 14.60 8.40 36.57
CA VAL A 92 13.67 8.37 35.47
C VAL A 92 12.64 7.26 35.64
N ARG A 93 11.37 7.61 35.37
CA ARG A 93 10.26 6.67 35.38
C ARG A 93 9.37 6.94 34.17
N PHE A 94 9.05 5.90 33.44
CA PHE A 94 8.06 5.93 32.37
C PHE A 94 6.81 5.17 32.82
N THR A 95 5.65 5.69 32.44
CA THR A 95 4.35 5.05 32.70
C THR A 95 3.55 5.06 31.41
N GLY A 96 3.21 3.86 30.91
CA GLY A 96 2.35 3.67 29.75
C GLY A 96 0.91 3.43 30.17
N THR A 97 -0.05 4.08 29.52
CA THR A 97 -1.48 3.89 29.77
C THR A 97 -2.22 3.78 28.42
N MET A 98 -3.05 2.75 28.27
CA MET A 98 -3.95 2.67 27.13
C MET A 98 -5.08 3.68 27.30
N VAL A 99 -5.24 4.60 26.33
CA VAL A 99 -6.29 5.64 26.35
C VAL A 99 -7.50 5.16 25.55
N GLU A 100 -7.25 4.54 24.40
CA GLU A 100 -8.23 3.89 23.54
C GLU A 100 -7.70 2.50 23.15
N SER A 101 -8.47 1.72 22.42
CA SER A 101 -8.05 0.36 22.00
C SER A 101 -6.84 0.36 21.07
N ASP A 102 -6.52 1.50 20.45
CA ASP A 102 -5.46 1.70 19.45
C ASP A 102 -4.47 2.80 19.82
N LYS A 103 -4.61 3.45 20.99
CA LYS A 103 -3.77 4.55 21.46
C LYS A 103 -3.12 4.27 22.80
N ILE A 104 -1.85 4.59 22.90
CA ILE A 104 -1.11 4.57 24.15
C ILE A 104 -0.60 5.98 24.47
N HIS A 105 -0.82 6.39 25.71
CA HIS A 105 -0.24 7.61 26.30
C HIS A 105 0.91 7.19 27.20
N VAL A 106 2.06 7.80 27.01
CA VAL A 106 3.24 7.58 27.83
C VAL A 106 3.64 8.90 28.52
N THR A 107 3.87 8.82 29.82
CA THR A 107 4.43 9.90 30.62
C THR A 107 5.81 9.51 31.12
N GLY A 108 6.77 10.42 31.00
CA GLY A 108 8.10 10.31 31.56
C GLY A 108 8.30 11.36 32.67
N ASN A 109 8.90 10.96 33.79
CA ASN A 109 9.21 11.84 34.89
C ASN A 109 10.63 11.59 35.37
N VAL A 110 11.37 12.65 35.71
CA VAL A 110 12.71 12.59 36.28
C VAL A 110 12.99 13.86 37.07
N ASP A 111 13.73 13.77 38.17
CA ASP A 111 14.22 14.95 38.90
C ASP A 111 15.52 15.43 38.30
N ALA A 112 15.54 16.65 37.78
CA ALA A 112 16.77 17.31 37.37
C ALA A 112 17.42 17.99 38.55
N THR A 113 18.72 17.74 38.76
CA THR A 113 19.47 18.38 39.83
C THR A 113 19.71 19.85 39.51
N ALA A 114 19.51 20.71 40.50
CA ALA A 114 19.95 22.09 40.47
C ALA A 114 21.43 22.18 40.79
N THR A 115 22.15 23.03 40.10
CA THR A 115 23.58 23.29 40.37
C THR A 115 23.77 24.57 41.15
N LEU A 116 23.26 25.64 40.63
CA LEU A 116 23.39 26.99 41.20
C LEU A 116 22.14 27.42 41.96
N ALA A 117 20.96 26.95 41.55
CA ALA A 117 19.71 27.20 42.25
C ALA A 117 19.68 26.57 43.65
N ARG A 118 20.59 25.68 44.00
CA ARG A 118 20.81 25.15 45.35
C ARG A 118 21.07 26.25 46.39
N VAL A 119 21.73 27.31 45.99
CA VAL A 119 21.98 28.49 46.85
C VAL A 119 20.66 29.12 47.32
N PHE A 120 19.60 28.93 46.53
CA PHE A 120 18.23 29.42 46.83
C PHE A 120 17.34 28.36 47.45
N GLY A 121 17.89 27.18 47.82
CA GLY A 121 17.15 26.11 48.49
C GLY A 121 16.47 25.12 47.54
N PHE A 122 16.73 25.19 46.23
CA PHE A 122 16.19 24.23 45.26
C PHE A 122 17.21 23.14 44.91
N ASP A 123 17.11 21.97 45.52
CA ASP A 123 18.05 20.87 45.26
C ASP A 123 17.73 20.13 43.96
N ARG A 124 16.45 19.95 43.63
CA ARG A 124 15.94 19.24 42.46
C ARG A 124 14.69 19.92 41.94
N ILE A 125 14.48 19.77 40.64
CA ILE A 125 13.26 20.20 39.96
C ILE A 125 12.67 19.02 39.20
N PRO A 126 11.38 18.69 39.41
CA PRO A 126 10.71 17.64 38.64
C PRO A 126 10.56 18.07 37.18
N VAL A 127 11.00 17.23 36.26
CA VAL A 127 10.87 17.41 34.82
C VAL A 127 9.95 16.30 34.31
N ALA A 128 8.94 16.68 33.52
CA ALA A 128 8.00 15.76 32.92
C ALA A 128 7.92 15.97 31.40
N ALA A 129 7.67 14.88 30.70
CA ALA A 129 7.30 14.88 29.29
C ALA A 129 6.17 13.87 29.07
N SER A 130 5.35 14.07 28.05
CA SER A 130 4.31 13.12 27.68
C SER A 130 4.18 13.05 26.17
N GLY A 131 3.78 11.88 25.66
CA GLY A 131 3.53 11.64 24.25
C GLY A 131 2.42 10.61 24.07
N ILE A 132 1.73 10.69 22.94
CA ILE A 132 0.70 9.75 22.56
C ILE A 132 1.10 9.16 21.21
N ALA A 133 1.03 7.84 21.09
CA ALA A 133 1.14 7.18 19.81
C ALA A 133 -0.09 6.31 19.54
N GLN A 134 -0.49 6.26 18.30
CA GLN A 134 -1.63 5.48 17.82
C GLN A 134 -1.17 4.44 16.82
N LYS A 135 -1.63 3.22 16.97
CA LYS A 135 -1.52 2.20 15.93
C LYS A 135 -2.71 2.29 15.00
N LYS A 136 -2.47 2.62 13.75
CA LYS A 136 -3.51 2.56 12.72
C LYS A 136 -3.75 1.13 12.28
N GLU A 137 -5.02 0.75 12.12
CA GLU A 137 -5.41 -0.49 11.46
C GLU A 137 -4.99 -0.43 9.98
N VAL A 138 -4.73 -1.59 9.41
CA VAL A 138 -4.34 -1.71 8.01
C VAL A 138 -5.29 -2.64 7.26
N GLU A 139 -5.59 -2.27 6.03
CA GLU A 139 -6.22 -3.12 5.03
C GLU A 139 -5.25 -3.30 3.87
N ILE A 140 -4.92 -4.54 3.55
CA ILE A 140 -4.01 -4.90 2.46
C ILE A 140 -4.73 -5.81 1.47
N MET A 141 -4.89 -5.38 0.23
CA MET A 141 -5.35 -6.23 -0.85
C MET A 141 -4.15 -6.71 -1.66
N MET A 142 -3.88 -8.01 -1.63
CA MET A 142 -2.90 -8.65 -2.49
C MET A 142 -3.57 -8.99 -3.83
N ILE A 143 -3.04 -8.43 -4.92
CA ILE A 143 -3.51 -8.68 -6.30
C ILE A 143 -2.40 -9.42 -7.02
N LEU A 144 -2.58 -10.72 -7.22
CA LEU A 144 -1.52 -11.62 -7.66
C LEU A 144 -1.83 -12.23 -9.03
N ASP A 145 -0.91 -12.03 -9.96
CA ASP A 145 -0.95 -12.60 -11.30
C ASP A 145 -0.75 -14.13 -11.26
N ARG A 146 -1.71 -14.85 -11.85
CA ARG A 146 -1.61 -16.29 -12.10
C ARG A 146 -1.80 -16.63 -13.58
N SER A 147 -1.49 -15.69 -14.48
CA SER A 147 -1.54 -15.94 -15.93
C SER A 147 -0.62 -17.07 -16.37
N GLY A 148 -0.80 -17.56 -17.58
CA GLY A 148 -0.05 -18.69 -18.11
C GLY A 148 1.48 -18.48 -18.13
N SER A 149 1.96 -17.23 -18.24
CA SER A 149 3.39 -16.86 -18.17
C SER A 149 4.02 -17.13 -16.81
N MET A 150 3.20 -17.20 -15.75
CA MET A 150 3.63 -17.50 -14.38
C MET A 150 3.93 -18.98 -14.13
N ALA A 151 3.75 -19.86 -15.10
CA ALA A 151 3.94 -21.30 -14.90
C ALA A 151 5.36 -21.67 -14.40
N GLY A 152 5.43 -22.76 -13.62
CA GLY A 152 6.70 -23.31 -13.17
C GLY A 152 7.31 -22.57 -11.97
N SER A 153 8.60 -22.24 -12.06
CA SER A 153 9.38 -21.64 -10.96
C SER A 153 8.86 -20.26 -10.53
N LYS A 154 8.31 -19.46 -11.46
CA LYS A 154 7.75 -18.13 -11.16
C LYS A 154 6.56 -18.25 -10.18
N MET A 155 5.63 -19.16 -10.45
CA MET A 155 4.48 -19.41 -9.56
C MET A 155 4.91 -19.95 -8.20
N THR A 156 5.89 -20.83 -8.15
CA THR A 156 6.43 -21.34 -6.89
C THR A 156 7.06 -20.24 -6.06
N ALA A 157 7.87 -19.39 -6.68
CA ALA A 157 8.51 -18.25 -6.00
C ALA A 157 7.48 -17.21 -5.51
N LEU A 158 6.47 -16.88 -6.33
CA LEU A 158 5.38 -16.00 -5.92
C LEU A 158 4.64 -16.54 -4.71
N LYS A 159 4.26 -17.82 -4.71
CA LYS A 159 3.58 -18.45 -3.57
C LYS A 159 4.42 -18.38 -2.30
N ASN A 160 5.73 -18.63 -2.39
CA ASN A 160 6.63 -18.56 -1.24
C ASN A 160 6.74 -17.13 -0.71
N ALA A 161 6.99 -16.16 -1.58
CA ALA A 161 7.11 -14.75 -1.23
C ALA A 161 5.80 -14.19 -0.63
N ALA A 162 4.64 -14.49 -1.23
CA ALA A 162 3.35 -14.06 -0.73
C ALA A 162 3.00 -14.67 0.64
N ARG A 163 3.36 -15.92 0.88
CA ARG A 163 3.18 -16.55 2.22
C ARG A 163 4.10 -15.92 3.26
N GLY A 164 5.37 -15.66 2.91
CA GLY A 164 6.30 -14.94 3.78
C GLY A 164 5.81 -13.54 4.14
N PHE A 165 5.23 -12.82 3.17
CA PHE A 165 4.60 -11.52 3.40
C PHE A 165 3.50 -11.58 4.48
N LEU A 166 2.64 -12.60 4.44
CA LEU A 166 1.57 -12.76 5.43
C LEU A 166 2.12 -13.00 6.85
N ASP A 167 3.27 -13.67 6.98
CA ASP A 167 3.88 -13.95 8.28
C ASP A 167 4.33 -12.67 9.00
N PHE A 168 4.64 -11.59 8.26
CA PHE A 168 4.93 -10.29 8.86
C PHE A 168 3.75 -9.68 9.62
N PHE A 169 2.53 -10.05 9.28
CA PHE A 169 1.31 -9.51 9.89
C PHE A 169 0.59 -10.54 10.79
N ALA A 170 1.23 -11.69 11.05
CA ALA A 170 0.62 -12.75 11.83
C ALA A 170 0.32 -12.34 13.27
N ASP A 171 1.17 -11.51 13.86
CA ASP A 171 1.02 -10.95 15.21
C ASP A 171 -0.13 -9.95 15.34
N THR A 172 -0.62 -9.41 14.22
CA THR A 172 -1.65 -8.37 14.19
C THR A 172 -2.90 -8.77 13.42
N GLN A 173 -3.00 -10.04 12.99
CA GLN A 173 -4.10 -10.56 12.17
C GLN A 173 -5.49 -10.50 12.83
N ASN A 174 -5.57 -10.26 14.14
CA ASN A 174 -6.81 -10.07 14.88
C ASN A 174 -7.45 -8.69 14.70
N LYS A 175 -6.73 -7.74 14.09
CA LYS A 175 -7.18 -6.38 13.81
C LYS A 175 -6.92 -5.96 12.35
N ASP A 176 -5.71 -6.22 11.86
CA ASP A 176 -5.35 -5.92 10.48
C ASP A 176 -6.12 -6.86 9.54
N LYS A 177 -6.51 -6.35 8.37
CA LYS A 177 -7.25 -7.12 7.38
C LYS A 177 -6.41 -7.32 6.13
N VAL A 178 -6.37 -8.54 5.63
CA VAL A 178 -5.72 -8.86 4.36
C VAL A 178 -6.69 -9.65 3.48
N GLY A 179 -6.74 -9.28 2.20
CA GLY A 179 -7.52 -9.94 1.17
C GLY A 179 -6.66 -10.41 0.00
N LEU A 180 -7.23 -11.26 -0.85
CA LEU A 180 -6.58 -11.80 -2.04
C LEU A 180 -7.49 -11.67 -3.25
N ILE A 181 -6.94 -11.14 -4.32
CA ILE A 181 -7.47 -11.24 -5.67
C ILE A 181 -6.41 -11.89 -6.54
N SER A 182 -6.61 -13.12 -6.98
CA SER A 182 -5.78 -13.71 -8.02
C SER A 182 -6.39 -13.44 -9.38
N PHE A 183 -5.58 -13.21 -10.40
CA PHE A 183 -6.10 -12.92 -11.72
C PHE A 183 -5.36 -13.65 -12.85
N SER A 184 -6.12 -13.97 -13.87
CA SER A 184 -5.64 -14.50 -15.16
C SER A 184 -6.50 -13.90 -16.27
N THR A 185 -7.28 -14.70 -17.01
CA THR A 185 -8.28 -14.19 -17.96
C THR A 185 -9.39 -13.41 -17.25
N THR A 186 -9.74 -13.80 -16.03
CA THR A 186 -10.65 -13.10 -15.11
C THR A 186 -10.00 -12.96 -13.75
N ALA A 187 -10.50 -12.03 -12.93
CA ALA A 187 -10.05 -11.84 -11.57
C ALA A 187 -10.95 -12.56 -10.56
N GLY A 188 -10.36 -13.00 -9.46
CA GLY A 188 -11.06 -13.64 -8.34
C GLY A 188 -11.82 -14.90 -8.70
N VAL A 189 -12.82 -15.22 -7.88
CA VAL A 189 -13.69 -16.38 -8.07
C VAL A 189 -15.14 -15.91 -8.12
N ASN A 190 -15.86 -16.29 -9.17
CA ASN A 190 -17.28 -15.93 -9.36
C ASN A 190 -17.59 -14.41 -9.25
N GLY A 191 -16.67 -13.55 -9.71
CA GLY A 191 -16.85 -12.11 -9.68
C GLY A 191 -16.60 -11.46 -8.32
N ALA A 192 -15.94 -12.15 -7.40
CA ALA A 192 -15.55 -11.65 -6.09
C ALA A 192 -14.06 -11.97 -5.79
N PRO A 193 -13.40 -11.26 -4.87
CA PRO A 193 -12.06 -11.62 -4.41
C PRO A 193 -11.97 -13.09 -4.00
N ASP A 194 -10.84 -13.75 -4.27
CA ASP A 194 -10.58 -15.13 -3.77
C ASP A 194 -10.72 -15.19 -2.25
N ARG A 195 -10.33 -14.10 -1.60
CA ARG A 195 -10.55 -13.82 -0.18
C ARG A 195 -10.84 -12.34 -0.01
N ALA A 196 -12.05 -12.02 0.47
CA ALA A 196 -12.37 -10.67 0.89
C ALA A 196 -11.44 -10.18 2.00
N LEU A 197 -11.30 -8.86 2.14
CA LEU A 197 -10.59 -8.27 3.26
C LEU A 197 -11.17 -8.75 4.60
N GLY A 198 -10.34 -9.33 5.44
CA GLY A 198 -10.77 -9.88 6.72
C GLY A 198 -9.63 -10.11 7.70
N ILE A 199 -9.99 -10.19 8.97
CA ILE A 199 -9.10 -10.56 10.08
C ILE A 199 -8.84 -12.07 10.11
N ASN A 200 -7.87 -12.51 10.92
CA ASN A 200 -7.48 -13.93 11.07
C ASN A 200 -7.14 -14.59 9.71
N PHE A 201 -6.50 -13.80 8.86
CA PHE A 201 -6.29 -14.10 7.45
C PHE A 201 -5.15 -15.09 7.17
N VAL A 202 -4.18 -15.27 8.06
CA VAL A 202 -2.93 -16.00 7.75
C VAL A 202 -3.19 -17.39 7.21
N ALA A 203 -3.94 -18.22 7.92
CA ALA A 203 -4.19 -19.60 7.51
C ALA A 203 -5.06 -19.69 6.24
N PRO A 204 -6.23 -19.00 6.13
CA PRO A 204 -7.06 -19.08 4.94
C PRO A 204 -6.41 -18.46 3.70
N MET A 205 -5.61 -17.41 3.85
CA MET A 205 -4.86 -16.79 2.75
C MET A 205 -3.75 -17.72 2.24
N LYS A 206 -2.97 -18.33 3.15
CA LYS A 206 -1.95 -19.30 2.75
C LYS A 206 -2.53 -20.49 2.00
N ALA A 207 -3.71 -20.98 2.41
CA ALA A 207 -4.41 -22.03 1.71
C ALA A 207 -4.84 -21.58 0.29
N ALA A 208 -5.43 -20.38 0.16
CA ALA A 208 -5.81 -19.84 -1.13
C ALA A 208 -4.60 -19.66 -2.08
N ILE A 209 -3.50 -19.07 -1.57
CA ILE A 209 -2.25 -18.90 -2.34
C ILE A 209 -1.70 -20.25 -2.80
N ASN A 210 -1.71 -21.28 -1.95
CA ASN A 210 -1.24 -22.62 -2.33
C ASN A 210 -2.04 -23.23 -3.47
N ASN A 211 -3.34 -22.93 -3.54
CA ASN A 211 -4.24 -23.43 -4.57
C ASN A 211 -4.18 -22.67 -5.90
N MET A 212 -3.47 -21.54 -5.97
CA MET A 212 -3.30 -20.81 -7.23
C MET A 212 -2.56 -21.67 -8.26
N ASN A 213 -3.06 -21.68 -9.48
CA ASN A 213 -2.44 -22.35 -10.63
C ASN A 213 -2.28 -21.35 -11.77
N ALA A 214 -1.17 -21.44 -12.48
CA ALA A 214 -0.91 -20.58 -13.62
C ALA A 214 -1.73 -21.05 -14.84
N ASP A 215 -2.58 -20.18 -15.34
CA ASP A 215 -3.38 -20.39 -16.55
C ASP A 215 -3.87 -19.08 -17.17
N GLY A 216 -4.33 -19.13 -18.42
CA GLY A 216 -5.05 -18.03 -19.07
C GLY A 216 -4.21 -16.81 -19.42
N ALA A 217 -4.90 -15.69 -19.62
CA ALA A 217 -4.36 -14.39 -20.03
C ALA A 217 -4.10 -13.48 -18.80
N THR A 218 -3.75 -12.19 -19.01
CA THR A 218 -3.41 -11.23 -17.97
C THR A 218 -4.44 -10.09 -17.96
N ASN A 219 -5.43 -10.18 -17.08
CA ASN A 219 -6.51 -9.18 -16.95
C ASN A 219 -6.30 -8.31 -15.70
N ALA A 220 -5.33 -7.42 -15.78
CA ALA A 220 -4.94 -6.55 -14.67
C ALA A 220 -6.03 -5.55 -14.29
N GLU A 221 -6.77 -5.01 -15.26
CA GLU A 221 -7.81 -4.00 -15.01
C GLU A 221 -8.94 -4.56 -14.16
N ASN A 222 -9.44 -5.78 -14.48
CA ASN A 222 -10.50 -6.43 -13.73
C ASN A 222 -10.10 -6.74 -12.29
N ALA A 223 -8.82 -7.07 -12.07
CA ALA A 223 -8.30 -7.32 -10.72
C ALA A 223 -8.19 -6.05 -9.89
N ILE A 224 -7.78 -4.93 -10.50
CA ILE A 224 -7.66 -3.64 -9.80
C ILE A 224 -9.06 -3.07 -9.51
N ASP A 225 -10.00 -3.16 -10.47
CA ASP A 225 -11.40 -2.76 -10.29
C ASP A 225 -12.07 -3.53 -9.15
N MET A 226 -11.86 -4.85 -9.10
CA MET A 226 -12.42 -5.71 -8.04
C MET A 226 -11.96 -5.30 -6.63
N ALA A 227 -10.78 -4.72 -6.48
CA ALA A 227 -10.29 -4.24 -5.18
C ALA A 227 -11.13 -3.07 -4.62
N ASP A 228 -11.82 -2.33 -5.49
CA ASP A 228 -12.75 -1.25 -5.13
C ASP A 228 -14.19 -1.75 -4.93
N GLY A 229 -14.48 -2.97 -5.30
CA GLY A 229 -15.81 -3.58 -5.27
C GLY A 229 -16.18 -4.24 -3.94
N THR A 230 -17.23 -5.06 -3.98
CA THR A 230 -17.73 -5.81 -2.82
C THR A 230 -16.68 -6.77 -2.28
N GLY A 231 -16.37 -6.69 -0.99
CA GLY A 231 -15.31 -7.46 -0.34
C GLY A 231 -13.92 -6.86 -0.50
N GLY A 232 -13.82 -5.69 -1.15
CA GLY A 232 -12.64 -4.85 -1.24
C GLY A 232 -12.48 -3.90 -0.05
N PHE A 233 -11.88 -2.74 -0.30
CA PHE A 233 -11.55 -1.76 0.74
C PHE A 233 -12.76 -1.13 1.41
N THR A 234 -12.62 -0.86 2.70
CA THR A 234 -13.61 -0.10 3.47
C THR A 234 -13.67 1.34 2.93
N ASP A 235 -14.88 1.82 2.62
CA ASP A 235 -15.06 3.22 2.23
C ASP A 235 -14.77 4.14 3.43
N GLN A 236 -13.90 5.10 3.20
CA GLN A 236 -13.47 6.08 4.20
C GLN A 236 -13.92 7.51 3.87
N THR A 237 -14.93 7.65 3.02
CA THR A 237 -15.53 8.96 2.70
C THR A 237 -16.07 9.59 3.97
N GLY A 238 -15.63 10.82 4.27
CA GLY A 238 -16.04 11.56 5.47
C GLY A 238 -15.32 11.15 6.77
N VAL A 239 -14.48 10.11 6.76
CA VAL A 239 -13.69 9.74 7.95
C VAL A 239 -12.55 10.76 8.15
N PRO A 240 -12.39 11.35 9.36
CA PRO A 240 -11.27 12.25 9.68
C PRO A 240 -9.92 11.57 9.44
N GLY A 241 -8.92 12.33 8.99
CA GLY A 241 -7.62 11.80 8.59
C GLY A 241 -6.86 11.04 9.68
N ASP A 242 -7.00 11.46 10.94
CA ASP A 242 -6.44 10.82 12.12
C ASP A 242 -7.07 9.44 12.42
N ARG A 243 -8.32 9.22 12.01
CA ARG A 243 -9.09 7.98 12.20
C ARG A 243 -9.09 7.06 10.99
N ARG A 244 -8.50 7.48 9.87
CA ARG A 244 -8.47 6.66 8.65
C ARG A 244 -7.61 5.43 8.82
N ILE A 245 -8.17 4.29 8.39
CA ILE A 245 -7.43 3.03 8.18
C ILE A 245 -6.39 3.26 7.08
N GLN A 246 -5.21 2.69 7.23
CA GLN A 246 -4.20 2.71 6.16
C GLN A 246 -4.52 1.61 5.15
N GLN A 247 -4.70 1.98 3.89
CA GLN A 247 -5.11 1.05 2.84
C GLN A 247 -4.01 0.89 1.79
N PHE A 248 -3.68 -0.37 1.48
CA PHE A 248 -2.59 -0.74 0.58
C PHE A 248 -3.02 -1.80 -0.42
N VAL A 249 -2.64 -1.61 -1.68
CA VAL A 249 -2.62 -2.66 -2.69
C VAL A 249 -1.17 -3.16 -2.83
N VAL A 250 -1.00 -4.48 -2.91
CA VAL A 250 0.24 -5.13 -3.34
C VAL A 250 -0.06 -5.87 -4.64
N PHE A 251 0.19 -5.19 -5.76
CA PHE A 251 -0.02 -5.70 -7.10
C PHE A 251 1.25 -6.38 -7.62
N PHE A 252 1.11 -7.59 -8.15
CA PHE A 252 2.19 -8.35 -8.75
C PHE A 252 1.80 -8.86 -10.14
N SER A 253 2.71 -8.69 -11.13
CA SER A 253 2.56 -9.27 -12.47
C SER A 253 3.92 -9.54 -13.12
N ASP A 254 3.99 -10.55 -13.99
CA ASP A 254 5.16 -10.86 -14.82
C ASP A 254 5.00 -10.45 -16.29
N GLY A 255 3.92 -9.74 -16.62
CA GLY A 255 3.63 -9.39 -18.00
C GLY A 255 2.79 -8.13 -18.19
N MET A 256 2.49 -7.88 -19.45
CA MET A 256 1.59 -6.82 -19.88
C MET A 256 0.15 -7.33 -19.90
N PRO A 257 -0.86 -6.46 -19.71
CA PRO A 257 -2.26 -6.85 -19.87
C PRO A 257 -2.53 -7.40 -21.25
N THR A 258 -3.09 -8.61 -21.30
CA THR A 258 -3.48 -9.33 -22.52
C THR A 258 -4.95 -9.74 -22.51
N ALA A 259 -5.69 -9.26 -21.54
CA ALA A 259 -7.15 -9.39 -21.42
C ALA A 259 -7.74 -8.09 -20.87
N LEU A 260 -8.99 -7.83 -21.19
CA LEU A 260 -9.81 -6.78 -20.60
C LEU A 260 -11.26 -7.23 -20.45
N THR A 261 -11.92 -6.70 -19.43
CA THR A 261 -13.36 -6.82 -19.21
C THR A 261 -14.03 -5.58 -19.78
N ASP A 262 -15.06 -5.78 -20.61
CA ASP A 262 -15.82 -4.66 -21.18
C ASP A 262 -17.27 -5.10 -21.39
N ARG A 263 -18.11 -4.14 -21.75
CA ARG A 263 -19.50 -4.39 -22.10
C ARG A 263 -19.66 -4.52 -23.60
N PHE A 264 -20.33 -5.58 -24.01
CA PHE A 264 -20.54 -5.93 -25.41
C PHE A 264 -22.03 -5.92 -25.75
N LYS A 265 -22.36 -5.58 -26.99
CA LYS A 265 -23.71 -5.66 -27.50
C LYS A 265 -23.82 -6.78 -28.54
N TYR A 266 -24.80 -7.66 -28.38
CA TYR A 266 -25.14 -8.71 -29.34
C TYR A 266 -26.66 -8.84 -29.46
N ASN A 267 -27.20 -8.87 -30.67
CA ASN A 267 -28.63 -8.92 -30.93
C ASN A 267 -29.42 -7.93 -30.05
N ASN A 268 -28.98 -6.68 -29.97
CA ASN A 268 -29.56 -5.63 -29.15
C ASN A 268 -29.54 -5.86 -27.63
N THR A 269 -28.89 -6.90 -27.14
CA THR A 269 -28.71 -7.20 -25.72
C THR A 269 -27.27 -6.86 -25.29
N ASN A 270 -27.12 -6.25 -24.11
CA ASN A 270 -25.82 -5.95 -23.52
C ASN A 270 -25.34 -7.15 -22.71
N TYR A 271 -24.04 -7.41 -22.79
CA TYR A 271 -23.36 -8.49 -22.07
C TYR A 271 -22.06 -7.94 -21.49
N ASP A 272 -21.80 -8.27 -20.23
CA ASP A 272 -20.48 -8.08 -19.66
C ASP A 272 -19.60 -9.27 -20.06
N GLY A 273 -18.40 -9.01 -20.52
CA GLY A 273 -17.54 -10.05 -21.06
C GLY A 273 -16.06 -9.73 -20.94
N VAL A 274 -15.26 -10.74 -21.21
CA VAL A 274 -13.80 -10.64 -21.23
C VAL A 274 -13.32 -10.92 -22.65
N VAL A 275 -12.57 -9.98 -23.19
CA VAL A 275 -11.77 -10.20 -24.40
C VAL A 275 -10.35 -10.52 -23.99
N TYR A 276 -9.80 -11.59 -24.52
CA TYR A 276 -8.42 -11.92 -24.27
C TYR A 276 -7.66 -12.26 -25.55
N GLY A 277 -6.46 -11.68 -25.64
CA GLY A 277 -5.54 -11.95 -26.71
C GLY A 277 -4.86 -13.29 -26.50
N VAL A 278 -4.82 -14.10 -27.52
CA VAL A 278 -3.92 -15.25 -27.55
C VAL A 278 -2.77 -14.87 -28.46
N GLY A 279 -1.59 -14.76 -27.87
CA GLY A 279 -0.38 -14.61 -28.66
C GLY A 279 -0.19 -15.86 -29.53
N SER A 280 0.32 -15.67 -30.76
CA SER A 280 1.01 -16.75 -31.44
C SER A 280 2.18 -17.21 -30.55
N SER A 281 2.52 -18.50 -30.60
CA SER A 281 3.55 -19.14 -29.76
C SER A 281 4.75 -18.20 -29.45
N GLY A 282 4.86 -17.77 -28.19
CA GLY A 282 5.96 -16.98 -27.68
C GLY A 282 5.85 -15.45 -27.76
N ARG A 283 4.69 -14.87 -28.17
CA ARG A 283 4.51 -13.42 -28.31
C ARG A 283 3.16 -12.94 -27.77
N SER A 284 3.01 -12.95 -26.45
CA SER A 284 1.74 -12.61 -25.79
C SER A 284 1.79 -11.27 -25.02
N ASN A 285 2.79 -10.41 -25.26
CA ASN A 285 3.07 -9.30 -24.35
C ASN A 285 2.49 -7.94 -24.75
N CYS A 286 1.56 -7.88 -25.71
CA CYS A 286 0.98 -6.59 -26.16
C CYS A 286 2.01 -5.50 -26.44
N ARG A 287 3.17 -5.85 -26.99
CA ARG A 287 4.18 -4.90 -27.45
C ARG A 287 3.92 -4.49 -28.87
N THR A 288 4.28 -3.27 -29.21
CA THR A 288 4.11 -2.77 -30.58
C THR A 288 4.78 -3.66 -31.63
N SER A 289 5.95 -4.24 -31.29
CA SER A 289 6.65 -5.20 -32.15
C SER A 289 5.93 -6.52 -32.33
N ASP A 290 5.03 -6.87 -31.43
CA ASP A 290 4.32 -8.15 -31.42
C ASP A 290 2.97 -8.06 -32.17
N TYR A 291 2.42 -6.86 -32.34
CA TYR A 291 1.11 -6.65 -32.96
C TYR A 291 0.88 -7.39 -34.28
N PRO A 292 1.83 -7.43 -35.20
CA PRO A 292 1.65 -8.15 -36.47
C PRO A 292 1.46 -9.67 -36.32
N TYR A 293 1.88 -10.21 -35.17
CA TYR A 293 1.86 -11.65 -34.90
C TYR A 293 0.77 -12.04 -33.89
N MET A 294 0.12 -11.08 -33.25
CA MET A 294 -0.93 -11.31 -32.27
C MET A 294 -2.29 -11.44 -32.94
N SER A 295 -3.15 -12.22 -32.34
CA SER A 295 -4.56 -12.31 -32.67
C SER A 295 -5.39 -12.26 -31.41
N VAL A 296 -6.53 -11.56 -31.44
CA VAL A 296 -7.55 -11.66 -30.41
C VAL A 296 -8.32 -12.95 -30.63
N ALA A 297 -8.15 -13.90 -29.73
CA ALA A 297 -8.61 -15.25 -29.96
C ALA A 297 -10.02 -15.51 -29.45
N ASN A 298 -10.38 -14.94 -28.31
CA ASN A 298 -11.61 -15.35 -27.63
C ASN A 298 -12.33 -14.17 -26.96
N VAL A 299 -13.64 -14.23 -26.96
CA VAL A 299 -14.50 -13.40 -26.12
C VAL A 299 -15.30 -14.32 -25.21
N LEU A 300 -15.12 -14.18 -23.90
CA LEU A 300 -15.91 -14.85 -22.89
C LEU A 300 -16.98 -13.85 -22.42
N VAL A 301 -18.24 -14.15 -22.63
CA VAL A 301 -19.34 -13.22 -22.35
C VAL A 301 -20.24 -13.75 -21.26
N ARG A 302 -20.66 -12.87 -20.36
CA ARG A 302 -21.69 -13.14 -19.36
C ARG A 302 -22.90 -12.23 -19.61
N PRO A 303 -24.15 -12.72 -19.49
CA PRO A 303 -25.31 -11.85 -19.51
C PRO A 303 -25.22 -10.79 -18.39
N SER A 304 -25.48 -9.53 -18.71
CA SER A 304 -25.50 -8.47 -17.72
C SER A 304 -26.65 -8.67 -16.72
N GLY A 305 -26.36 -8.62 -15.44
CA GLY A 305 -27.36 -8.65 -14.37
C GLY A 305 -27.65 -10.01 -13.76
N ASP A 306 -27.02 -11.08 -14.23
CA ASP A 306 -27.21 -12.42 -13.67
C ASP A 306 -25.92 -12.99 -13.11
N GLY A 307 -25.77 -12.87 -11.79
CA GLY A 307 -24.59 -13.36 -11.05
C GLY A 307 -24.41 -14.89 -11.09
N ASN A 308 -25.30 -15.62 -11.78
CA ASN A 308 -25.37 -17.10 -11.71
C ASN A 308 -25.18 -17.81 -13.05
N HIS A 309 -24.99 -17.09 -14.15
CA HIS A 309 -24.74 -17.76 -15.42
C HIS A 309 -23.25 -18.03 -15.61
N PRO A 310 -22.84 -19.28 -15.76
CA PRO A 310 -21.46 -19.59 -16.17
C PRO A 310 -21.23 -18.86 -17.50
N GLY A 311 -20.08 -18.22 -17.61
CA GLY A 311 -19.72 -17.46 -18.80
C GLY A 311 -19.98 -18.28 -20.04
N VAL A 312 -20.84 -17.77 -20.89
CA VAL A 312 -21.10 -18.40 -22.18
C VAL A 312 -19.82 -18.26 -22.97
N ASN A 313 -19.11 -19.35 -23.15
CA ASN A 313 -18.02 -19.39 -24.12
C ASN A 313 -18.64 -19.35 -25.52
N PRO A 314 -18.55 -18.23 -26.25
CA PRO A 314 -19.14 -18.17 -27.58
C PRO A 314 -18.60 -19.23 -28.54
N ALA A 315 -17.43 -19.78 -28.25
CA ALA A 315 -16.83 -20.85 -29.04
C ALA A 315 -17.54 -22.22 -28.85
N THR A 316 -18.28 -22.41 -27.76
CA THR A 316 -18.92 -23.69 -27.46
C THR A 316 -20.43 -23.74 -27.66
N THR A 317 -21.14 -22.60 -27.65
CA THR A 317 -22.61 -22.59 -27.64
C THR A 317 -23.27 -22.34 -28.97
N GLY A 318 -22.56 -22.15 -30.02
CA GLY A 318 -23.20 -21.90 -31.32
C GLY A 318 -23.81 -20.49 -31.50
N ASP A 319 -23.92 -19.68 -30.43
CA ASP A 319 -24.67 -18.44 -30.38
C ASP A 319 -23.81 -17.20 -30.47
N GLY A 320 -23.40 -16.82 -31.61
CA GLY A 320 -22.72 -15.56 -31.95
C GLY A 320 -21.38 -15.36 -31.26
N LYS A 321 -20.50 -15.34 -31.85
CA LYS A 321 -19.23 -16.00 -31.85
C LYS A 321 -18.11 -15.12 -32.29
N ALA A 322 -17.36 -14.65 -31.32
CA ALA A 322 -15.99 -14.30 -31.55
C ALA A 322 -15.22 -15.61 -31.68
N THR A 323 -14.76 -15.94 -32.84
CA THR A 323 -13.96 -17.13 -33.00
C THR A 323 -12.57 -16.77 -33.45
N SER A 324 -11.64 -17.12 -32.61
CA SER A 324 -10.30 -17.37 -33.08
C SER A 324 -10.35 -18.51 -34.06
N GLY A 325 -9.87 -18.34 -35.23
CA GLY A 325 -9.36 -19.36 -36.11
C GLY A 325 -10.10 -20.71 -36.34
N SER A 326 -11.13 -21.02 -35.59
CA SER A 326 -11.92 -22.21 -35.81
C SER A 326 -12.88 -22.02 -36.98
N SER A 327 -12.73 -22.84 -37.98
CA SER A 327 -13.46 -22.77 -39.26
C SER A 327 -15.00 -22.91 -39.14
N THR A 328 -15.53 -23.32 -38.01
CA THR A 328 -16.94 -23.67 -37.85
C THR A 328 -17.88 -22.53 -37.51
N ASN A 329 -17.34 -21.36 -37.12
CA ASN A 329 -18.15 -20.23 -36.65
C ASN A 329 -18.06 -18.96 -37.50
N ARG A 330 -17.60 -19.05 -38.71
CA ARG A 330 -17.46 -17.93 -39.65
C ARG A 330 -18.72 -17.58 -40.44
N THR A 331 -19.90 -17.95 -40.03
CA THR A 331 -21.05 -18.07 -40.88
C THR A 331 -21.72 -16.77 -41.33
N ALA A 332 -21.30 -15.60 -40.90
CA ALA A 332 -22.03 -14.40 -41.30
C ALA A 332 -21.15 -13.23 -41.79
N CYS A 333 -19.86 -13.33 -41.70
CA CYS A 333 -18.98 -12.25 -42.09
C CYS A 333 -17.84 -12.79 -42.94
N THR A 334 -18.08 -12.81 -44.23
CA THR A 334 -17.09 -13.23 -45.22
C THR A 334 -16.28 -12.03 -45.70
N SER A 335 -15.12 -11.85 -45.17
CA SER A 335 -14.07 -11.12 -45.86
C SER A 335 -12.78 -11.94 -45.72
N GLY A 336 -12.24 -12.25 -46.86
CA GLY A 336 -11.14 -13.18 -46.96
C GLY A 336 -9.86 -12.65 -46.34
N GLY A 337 -9.37 -13.34 -45.34
CA GLY A 337 -8.08 -13.15 -44.76
C GLY A 337 -8.01 -13.75 -43.35
N SER A 338 -6.93 -14.44 -43.06
CA SER A 338 -6.67 -15.10 -41.77
C SER A 338 -6.46 -14.16 -40.58
N ARG A 339 -6.52 -12.85 -40.79
CA ARG A 339 -6.22 -11.80 -39.81
C ARG A 339 -7.42 -10.90 -39.48
N TYR A 340 -8.63 -11.48 -39.43
CA TYR A 340 -9.84 -10.76 -39.06
C TYR A 340 -10.51 -11.45 -37.89
N LEU A 341 -11.05 -10.66 -36.97
CA LEU A 341 -12.01 -11.14 -35.99
C LEU A 341 -13.39 -11.18 -36.65
N ASN A 342 -13.87 -12.36 -37.02
CA ASN A 342 -15.21 -12.55 -37.55
C ASN A 342 -16.19 -12.65 -36.38
N THR A 343 -16.88 -11.55 -36.05
CA THR A 343 -17.87 -11.55 -34.97
C THR A 343 -18.98 -10.55 -35.24
N LYS A 344 -20.17 -10.88 -34.73
CA LYS A 344 -21.29 -9.93 -34.61
C LYS A 344 -21.32 -9.21 -33.29
N TRP A 345 -20.28 -9.34 -32.49
CA TRP A 345 -20.14 -8.67 -31.21
C TRP A 345 -19.61 -7.27 -31.39
N TYR A 346 -20.14 -6.34 -30.61
CA TYR A 346 -19.78 -4.94 -30.66
C TYR A 346 -19.28 -4.51 -29.28
N LEU A 347 -18.19 -3.78 -29.24
CA LEU A 347 -17.73 -3.09 -28.06
C LEU A 347 -18.73 -1.97 -27.74
N PHE A 348 -19.44 -2.06 -26.63
CA PHE A 348 -20.58 -1.17 -26.36
C PHE A 348 -20.15 0.23 -25.90
N GLU A 349 -19.26 0.34 -24.93
CA GLU A 349 -18.90 1.62 -24.31
C GLU A 349 -17.72 2.32 -24.98
N THR A 350 -16.85 1.59 -25.61
CA THR A 350 -15.72 2.14 -26.34
C THR A 350 -16.06 2.53 -27.76
N SER A 351 -17.30 2.39 -28.06
CA SER A 351 -18.04 2.69 -29.26
C SER A 351 -17.41 2.32 -30.59
N LEU A 352 -16.12 2.09 -30.74
CA LEU A 352 -15.60 1.70 -32.06
C LEU A 352 -14.08 1.52 -31.98
N VAL A 353 -13.59 0.36 -32.40
CA VAL A 353 -12.17 0.15 -32.62
C VAL A 353 -11.68 1.15 -33.66
N PRO A 354 -10.63 1.95 -33.38
CA PRO A 354 -10.10 2.89 -34.38
C PRO A 354 -9.65 2.18 -35.64
N ARG A 355 -10.06 2.73 -36.78
CA ARG A 355 -9.64 2.26 -38.09
C ARG A 355 -8.35 2.96 -38.51
N ALA A 356 -7.47 2.27 -39.21
CA ALA A 356 -6.29 2.88 -39.80
C ALA A 356 -6.66 4.14 -40.59
N GLY A 357 -5.94 5.25 -40.41
CA GLY A 357 -6.23 6.56 -40.99
C GLY A 357 -7.22 7.41 -40.20
N GLY A 358 -7.47 7.13 -38.93
CA GLY A 358 -8.28 7.96 -38.00
C GLY A 358 -9.80 7.82 -38.19
N ARG A 359 -10.26 6.82 -38.92
CA ARG A 359 -11.69 6.47 -39.03
C ARG A 359 -12.08 5.51 -37.93
N THR A 360 -13.37 5.38 -37.66
CA THR A 360 -13.94 4.40 -36.76
C THR A 360 -14.65 3.29 -37.51
N TRP A 361 -14.67 2.07 -36.95
CA TRP A 361 -15.45 0.98 -37.52
C TRP A 361 -16.92 1.16 -37.14
N PRO A 362 -17.86 0.97 -38.07
CA PRO A 362 -19.27 0.98 -37.74
C PRO A 362 -19.61 -0.10 -36.69
N ALA A 363 -20.54 0.20 -35.80
CA ALA A 363 -20.98 -0.73 -34.78
C ALA A 363 -21.52 -2.08 -35.31
N GLU A 364 -21.88 -2.13 -36.59
CA GLU A 364 -22.43 -3.32 -37.25
C GLU A 364 -21.41 -4.02 -38.16
N GLN A 365 -20.14 -3.69 -38.03
CA GLN A 365 -19.12 -4.31 -38.87
C GLN A 365 -18.87 -5.77 -38.44
N CYS A 366 -18.97 -6.65 -39.38
CA CYS A 366 -18.84 -8.10 -39.15
C CYS A 366 -17.40 -8.60 -38.98
N SER A 367 -16.42 -7.84 -39.42
CA SER A 367 -15.00 -8.21 -39.29
C SER A 367 -14.15 -6.99 -39.05
N ILE A 368 -13.26 -7.08 -38.05
CA ILE A 368 -12.29 -6.06 -37.71
C ILE A 368 -10.92 -6.63 -38.03
N PRO A 369 -10.07 -5.92 -38.82
CA PRO A 369 -8.72 -6.35 -39.08
C PRO A 369 -7.91 -6.45 -37.76
N MET A 370 -7.11 -7.50 -37.62
CA MET A 370 -6.27 -7.68 -36.44
C MET A 370 -5.25 -6.56 -36.28
N ASP A 371 -4.83 -5.94 -37.38
CA ASP A 371 -3.89 -4.83 -37.38
C ASP A 371 -4.48 -3.56 -36.72
N ASP A 372 -5.81 -3.41 -36.74
CA ASP A 372 -6.50 -2.33 -36.01
C ASP A 372 -6.94 -2.80 -34.60
N LEU A 373 -7.40 -4.04 -34.47
CA LEU A 373 -7.94 -4.56 -33.22
C LEU A 373 -6.88 -4.77 -32.14
N VAL A 374 -5.74 -5.36 -32.48
CA VAL A 374 -4.70 -5.69 -31.48
C VAL A 374 -4.10 -4.43 -30.83
N PRO A 375 -3.68 -3.39 -31.56
CA PRO A 375 -3.21 -2.15 -30.94
C PRO A 375 -4.26 -1.49 -30.06
N TYR A 376 -5.50 -1.42 -30.53
CA TYR A 376 -6.63 -0.88 -29.76
C TYR A 376 -6.84 -1.65 -28.47
N PHE A 377 -6.93 -2.98 -28.56
CA PHE A 377 -7.15 -3.87 -27.44
C PHE A 377 -6.04 -3.77 -26.37
N CYS A 378 -4.77 -3.85 -26.79
CA CYS A 378 -3.65 -3.76 -25.88
C CYS A 378 -3.55 -2.37 -25.23
N GLY A 379 -3.82 -1.30 -25.98
CA GLY A 379 -3.87 0.06 -25.46
C GLY A 379 -5.00 0.25 -24.45
N LYS A 380 -6.18 -0.27 -24.78
CA LYS A 380 -7.37 -0.16 -23.91
C LYS A 380 -7.19 -0.94 -22.61
N ALA A 381 -6.69 -2.19 -22.66
CA ALA A 381 -6.43 -3.00 -21.48
C ALA A 381 -5.46 -2.31 -20.49
N ARG A 382 -4.42 -1.67 -21.02
CA ARG A 382 -3.49 -0.86 -20.20
C ARG A 382 -4.17 0.37 -19.61
N GLN A 383 -4.90 1.12 -20.44
CA GLN A 383 -5.53 2.37 -19.99
C GLN A 383 -6.56 2.10 -18.89
N MET A 384 -7.41 1.10 -19.05
CA MET A 384 -8.39 0.73 -18.04
C MET A 384 -7.72 0.34 -16.71
N ALA A 385 -6.64 -0.43 -16.75
CA ALA A 385 -5.89 -0.76 -15.54
C ALA A 385 -5.30 0.50 -14.87
N LEU A 386 -4.80 1.46 -15.64
CA LEU A 386 -4.30 2.75 -15.12
C LEU A 386 -5.43 3.60 -14.52
N ASP A 387 -6.58 3.65 -15.18
CA ASP A 387 -7.74 4.41 -14.71
C ASP A 387 -8.26 3.83 -13.39
N ASN A 388 -8.40 2.50 -13.29
CA ASN A 388 -8.81 1.83 -12.05
C ASN A 388 -7.78 2.02 -10.93
N ALA A 389 -6.48 1.94 -11.23
CA ALA A 389 -5.44 2.25 -10.26
C ALA A 389 -5.49 3.71 -9.80
N GLN A 390 -5.84 4.64 -10.69
CA GLN A 390 -6.00 6.05 -10.35
C GLN A 390 -7.21 6.28 -9.44
N VAL A 391 -8.31 5.56 -9.62
CA VAL A 391 -9.47 5.59 -8.71
C VAL A 391 -9.04 5.21 -7.30
N LEU A 392 -8.30 4.11 -7.12
CA LEU A 392 -7.79 3.68 -5.82
C LEU A 392 -6.86 4.75 -5.19
N LYS A 393 -5.93 5.29 -5.99
CA LYS A 393 -5.00 6.36 -5.54
C LYS A 393 -5.75 7.62 -5.09
N ASN A 394 -6.80 8.01 -5.79
CA ASN A 394 -7.63 9.17 -5.43
C ASN A 394 -8.37 8.98 -4.10
N LYS A 395 -8.68 7.74 -3.72
CA LYS A 395 -9.21 7.39 -2.39
C LYS A 395 -8.14 7.39 -1.28
N GLY A 396 -6.88 7.64 -1.63
CA GLY A 396 -5.75 7.65 -0.70
C GLY A 396 -5.09 6.27 -0.49
N ILE A 397 -5.55 5.25 -1.22
CA ILE A 397 -5.00 3.90 -1.18
C ILE A 397 -3.61 3.91 -1.81
N LYS A 398 -2.62 3.33 -1.14
CA LYS A 398 -1.25 3.23 -1.66
C LYS A 398 -1.09 1.95 -2.45
N VAL A 399 -0.64 2.08 -3.69
CA VAL A 399 -0.47 0.96 -4.63
C VAL A 399 1.01 0.63 -4.76
N TYR A 400 1.45 -0.48 -4.17
CA TYR A 400 2.74 -1.10 -4.43
C TYR A 400 2.63 -1.98 -5.66
N VAL A 401 3.59 -1.88 -6.55
CA VAL A 401 3.64 -2.67 -7.79
C VAL A 401 4.95 -3.44 -7.87
N ILE A 402 4.85 -4.74 -8.09
CA ILE A 402 5.98 -5.64 -8.28
C ILE A 402 5.90 -6.21 -9.69
N GLY A 403 6.92 -5.95 -10.50
CA GLY A 403 7.10 -6.54 -11.82
C GLY A 403 8.16 -7.63 -11.79
N LEU A 404 7.86 -8.82 -12.31
CA LEU A 404 8.82 -9.91 -12.44
C LEU A 404 9.24 -10.09 -13.90
N GLY A 405 10.50 -9.89 -14.19
CA GLY A 405 11.07 -10.13 -15.50
C GLY A 405 12.07 -9.07 -15.92
N SER A 406 12.73 -9.32 -17.04
CA SER A 406 13.61 -8.36 -17.68
C SER A 406 12.83 -7.21 -18.34
N SER A 407 13.51 -6.12 -18.66
CA SER A 407 12.92 -5.00 -19.45
C SER A 407 12.37 -5.43 -20.81
N ASN A 408 12.69 -6.66 -21.23
CA ASN A 408 12.16 -7.26 -22.44
C ASN A 408 10.85 -8.04 -22.23
N GLU A 409 10.48 -8.33 -21.01
CA GLU A 409 9.26 -9.07 -20.65
C GLU A 409 8.18 -8.17 -20.05
N ILE A 410 8.58 -7.18 -19.28
CA ILE A 410 7.69 -6.21 -18.64
C ILE A 410 7.92 -4.81 -19.16
N ASP A 411 6.98 -3.90 -18.93
CA ASP A 411 7.11 -2.46 -19.18
C ASP A 411 7.25 -1.72 -17.84
N PRO A 412 8.48 -1.35 -17.43
CA PRO A 412 8.69 -0.65 -16.16
C PRO A 412 7.98 0.70 -16.07
N THR A 413 7.76 1.38 -17.22
CA THR A 413 7.06 2.66 -17.26
C THR A 413 5.58 2.48 -16.98
N TYR A 414 4.95 1.49 -17.58
CA TYR A 414 3.56 1.11 -17.27
C TYR A 414 3.39 0.73 -15.81
N LEU A 415 4.25 -0.15 -15.28
CA LEU A 415 4.19 -0.59 -13.88
C LEU A 415 4.35 0.58 -12.90
N ARG A 416 5.25 1.52 -13.20
CA ARG A 416 5.41 2.74 -12.41
C ARG A 416 4.17 3.63 -12.44
N SER A 417 3.49 3.69 -13.56
CA SER A 417 2.26 4.47 -13.71
C SER A 417 1.08 3.87 -12.91
N LEU A 418 1.05 2.54 -12.75
CA LEU A 418 0.09 1.87 -11.87
C LEU A 418 0.34 2.20 -10.39
N SER A 419 1.59 2.30 -9.97
CA SER A 419 1.99 2.49 -8.58
C SER A 419 1.68 3.90 -8.04
N SER A 420 1.82 4.05 -6.74
CA SER A 420 1.73 5.35 -6.05
C SER A 420 3.03 6.18 -6.14
N GLY A 421 3.96 5.81 -7.00
CA GLY A 421 5.21 6.52 -7.26
C GLY A 421 6.44 5.61 -7.28
N ALA A 422 7.61 6.21 -7.44
CA ALA A 422 8.87 5.46 -7.61
C ALA A 422 9.19 4.55 -6.41
N ASP A 423 8.94 5.02 -5.20
CA ASP A 423 9.20 4.26 -3.95
C ASP A 423 8.24 3.08 -3.77
N PHE A 424 7.17 3.03 -4.55
CA PHE A 424 6.15 1.97 -4.55
C PHE A 424 6.29 1.02 -5.75
N THR A 425 7.37 1.13 -6.55
CA THR A 425 7.60 0.30 -7.73
C THR A 425 8.85 -0.55 -7.54
N PHE A 426 8.70 -1.85 -7.67
CA PHE A 426 9.77 -2.83 -7.52
C PHE A 426 9.84 -3.70 -8.76
N ILE A 427 11.04 -3.85 -9.33
CA ILE A 427 11.30 -4.74 -10.44
C ILE A 427 12.19 -5.87 -9.94
N ALA A 428 11.70 -7.09 -10.06
CA ALA A 428 12.43 -8.33 -9.77
C ALA A 428 12.98 -8.90 -11.09
N PRO A 429 14.29 -8.81 -11.35
CA PRO A 429 14.87 -9.40 -12.55
C PRO A 429 14.73 -10.93 -12.60
N ALA A 430 14.71 -11.57 -11.43
CA ALA A 430 14.59 -13.02 -11.29
C ALA A 430 13.58 -13.38 -10.18
N SER A 431 13.05 -14.60 -10.27
CA SER A 431 12.09 -15.14 -9.28
C SER A 431 12.69 -15.24 -7.87
N SER A 432 14.02 -15.41 -7.76
CA SER A 432 14.74 -15.43 -6.48
C SER A 432 14.65 -14.13 -5.70
N ASP A 433 14.37 -12.99 -6.37
CA ASP A 433 14.36 -11.67 -5.75
C ASP A 433 13.01 -11.35 -5.09
N LEU A 434 11.97 -12.10 -5.41
CA LEU A 434 10.59 -11.84 -4.97
C LEU A 434 10.45 -11.83 -3.46
N GLU A 435 11.04 -12.80 -2.76
CA GLU A 435 10.93 -12.89 -1.31
C GLU A 435 11.50 -11.65 -0.62
N ALA A 436 12.67 -11.19 -1.07
CA ALA A 436 13.29 -9.97 -0.53
C ALA A 436 12.43 -8.72 -0.77
N ILE A 437 11.80 -8.61 -1.94
CA ILE A 437 10.92 -7.50 -2.31
C ILE A 437 9.64 -7.52 -1.47
N PHE A 438 8.95 -8.65 -1.37
CA PHE A 438 7.76 -8.78 -0.53
C PHE A 438 8.05 -8.46 0.94
N ASN A 439 9.18 -8.93 1.46
CA ASN A 439 9.64 -8.65 2.82
C ASN A 439 9.93 -7.15 3.02
N LYS A 440 10.53 -6.49 2.02
CA LYS A 440 10.77 -5.03 2.06
C LYS A 440 9.46 -4.26 2.11
N ILE A 441 8.49 -4.61 1.28
CA ILE A 441 7.16 -3.98 1.26
C ILE A 441 6.44 -4.21 2.60
N ALA A 442 6.47 -5.43 3.14
CA ALA A 442 5.86 -5.71 4.44
C ALA A 442 6.45 -4.86 5.56
N LYS A 443 7.78 -4.69 5.58
CA LYS A 443 8.47 -3.81 6.54
C LYS A 443 8.08 -2.34 6.35
N ASP A 444 8.01 -1.87 5.10
CA ASP A 444 7.63 -0.48 4.80
C ASP A 444 6.19 -0.19 5.24
N ILE A 445 5.25 -1.09 4.98
CA ILE A 445 3.87 -0.99 5.47
C ILE A 445 3.85 -0.93 7.00
N LYS A 446 4.53 -1.85 7.69
CA LYS A 446 4.58 -1.86 9.17
C LYS A 446 5.19 -0.58 9.76
N LEU A 447 6.18 0.02 9.12
CA LEU A 447 6.79 1.27 9.57
C LEU A 447 5.84 2.47 9.45
N ARG A 448 4.92 2.45 8.48
CA ARG A 448 3.95 3.53 8.25
C ARG A 448 2.74 3.50 9.21
N LEU A 449 2.64 2.47 10.05
CA LEU A 449 1.48 2.26 10.95
C LEU A 449 1.59 2.98 12.30
N VAL A 450 2.73 3.55 12.63
CA VAL A 450 2.99 4.14 13.94
C VAL A 450 3.29 5.63 13.80
N TYR A 451 2.43 6.46 14.39
CA TYR A 451 2.56 7.91 14.50
C TYR A 451 2.41 8.34 15.95
#